data_bd333220a7177f36952a4d4761750b41
#
_entry.id   bd333220a7177f36952a4d4761750b41
#
_cell.length_a   1.000
_cell.length_b   1.000
_cell.length_c   1.000
_cell.angle_alpha   90.00
_cell.angle_beta   90.00
_cell.angle_gamma   90.00
#
_symmetry.space_group_name_H-M   'P 1'
#
loop_
_entity.id
_entity.type
_entity.pdbx_description
1 polymer ?
#
loop_
_entity_poly.entity_id
_entity_poly.type
_entity_poly.pdbx_seq_one_letter_code
_entity_poly.pdbx_strand_id
1 'polypeptide(L)'
;MGKHTVQFRCHQCMHCCTNLVVLPTPWDVINIVKATGLRPREFVEFLTPEEVDEVSASDPTWLRCNGRRYIMALKRDPRRGCYFLDRRKKICTIYEHRPILCQLFPYKLQETRGGEFRGFTLHKDTGCPLNRDGVAETGPLYEAYLEDQEHQEDYQDLVEAFNRKRYAGKQPEDFLAMFIEEK
;
A
#
# COMPACT_ATOMS: atom_id res chain seq x y z
N MET A 1 -15.68 20.27 -16.22
CA MET A 1 -15.11 20.78 -14.96
C MET A 1 -15.13 19.64 -13.95
N GLY A 2 -13.97 19.16 -13.52
CA GLY A 2 -13.87 18.10 -12.50
C GLY A 2 -14.36 18.61 -11.14
N LYS A 3 -14.84 17.70 -10.30
CA LYS A 3 -15.18 18.05 -8.92
C LYS A 3 -13.87 18.29 -8.16
N HIS A 4 -13.68 19.50 -7.65
CA HIS A 4 -12.49 19.88 -6.89
C HIS A 4 -12.49 19.33 -5.44
N THR A 5 -13.59 18.71 -5.02
CA THR A 5 -13.74 18.18 -3.65
C THR A 5 -14.56 16.90 -3.65
N VAL A 6 -14.31 16.06 -2.63
CA VAL A 6 -15.11 14.89 -2.32
C VAL A 6 -15.58 14.95 -0.87
N GLN A 7 -16.85 14.64 -0.64
CA GLN A 7 -17.47 14.64 0.70
C GLN A 7 -17.02 13.41 1.47
N PHE A 8 -15.96 13.56 2.26
CA PHE A 8 -15.44 12.50 3.13
C PHE A 8 -14.46 13.08 4.16
N ARG A 9 -14.53 12.53 5.38
CA ARG A 9 -13.51 12.72 6.43
C ARG A 9 -13.12 11.39 7.02
N CYS A 10 -11.82 11.09 7.05
CA CYS A 10 -11.31 9.93 7.77
C CYS A 10 -11.35 10.18 9.28
N HIS A 11 -12.15 9.41 10.00
CA HIS A 11 -12.27 9.45 11.46
C HIS A 11 -11.34 8.43 12.15
N GLN A 12 -10.39 7.89 11.43
CA GLN A 12 -9.45 6.88 11.93
C GLN A 12 -10.17 5.71 12.62
N CYS A 13 -11.26 5.23 11.99
CA CYS A 13 -12.11 4.17 12.53
C CYS A 13 -11.40 2.80 12.62
N MET A 14 -10.16 2.69 12.17
CA MET A 14 -9.30 1.49 12.12
C MET A 14 -9.80 0.38 11.17
N HIS A 15 -10.89 0.56 10.46
CA HIS A 15 -11.44 -0.51 9.60
C HIS A 15 -10.39 -1.00 8.59
N CYS A 16 -9.74 -0.10 7.85
CA CYS A 16 -8.66 -0.45 6.92
C CYS A 16 -7.50 -1.16 7.63
N CYS A 17 -7.09 -0.69 8.81
CA CYS A 17 -6.01 -1.30 9.57
C CYS A 17 -6.35 -2.69 10.15
N THR A 18 -7.63 -3.00 10.34
CA THR A 18 -8.07 -4.30 10.89
C THR A 18 -8.45 -5.31 9.82
N ASN A 19 -8.84 -4.88 8.63
CA ASN A 19 -9.46 -5.77 7.64
C ASN A 19 -8.71 -5.87 6.31
N LEU A 20 -7.96 -4.82 5.91
CA LEU A 20 -7.28 -4.82 4.62
C LEU A 20 -5.83 -5.27 4.72
N VAL A 21 -5.37 -6.00 3.73
CA VAL A 21 -3.95 -6.23 3.49
C VAL A 21 -3.39 -4.98 2.79
N VAL A 22 -2.30 -4.43 3.31
CA VAL A 22 -1.63 -3.27 2.70
C VAL A 22 -0.39 -3.76 1.97
N LEU A 23 -0.32 -3.47 0.68
CA LEU A 23 0.81 -3.78 -0.19
C LEU A 23 1.63 -2.50 -0.40
N PRO A 24 2.67 -2.26 0.40
CA PRO A 24 3.48 -1.06 0.28
C PRO A 24 4.40 -1.14 -0.94
N THR A 25 4.73 0.01 -1.50
CA THR A 25 5.84 0.12 -2.45
C THR A 25 7.19 0.13 -1.72
N PRO A 26 8.33 -0.11 -2.39
CA PRO A 26 9.65 0.10 -1.81
C PRO A 26 9.84 1.50 -1.21
N TRP A 27 9.28 2.53 -1.83
CA TRP A 27 9.33 3.90 -1.35
C TRP A 27 8.57 4.11 -0.03
N ASP A 28 7.40 3.48 0.12
CA ASP A 28 6.67 3.46 1.38
C ASP A 28 7.51 2.83 2.50
N VAL A 29 8.17 1.69 2.20
CA VAL A 29 9.04 1.01 3.17
C VAL A 29 10.20 1.92 3.59
N ILE A 30 10.89 2.57 2.63
CA ILE A 30 11.96 3.52 2.90
C ILE A 30 11.47 4.67 3.79
N ASN A 31 10.31 5.23 3.48
CA ASN A 31 9.73 6.34 4.26
C ASN A 31 9.38 5.91 5.69
N ILE A 32 8.83 4.72 5.87
CA ILE A 32 8.54 4.16 7.20
C ILE A 32 9.85 3.96 7.99
N VAL A 33 10.89 3.39 7.38
CA VAL A 33 12.20 3.20 8.02
C VAL A 33 12.79 4.54 8.45
N LYS A 34 12.77 5.55 7.59
CA LYS A 34 13.25 6.90 7.92
C LYS A 34 12.50 7.54 9.09
N ALA A 35 11.18 7.35 9.13
CA ALA A 35 10.32 7.95 10.15
C ALA A 35 10.39 7.24 11.50
N THR A 36 10.60 5.92 11.51
CA THR A 36 10.48 5.09 12.72
C THR A 36 11.80 4.55 13.24
N GLY A 37 12.81 4.43 12.40
CA GLY A 37 14.07 3.74 12.69
C GLY A 37 13.95 2.20 12.77
N LEU A 38 12.78 1.64 12.45
CA LEU A 38 12.56 0.20 12.42
C LEU A 38 13.27 -0.43 11.23
N ARG A 39 13.71 -1.69 11.37
CA ARG A 39 14.23 -2.46 10.25
C ARG A 39 13.04 -2.97 9.40
N PRO A 40 13.15 -3.03 8.06
CA PRO A 40 12.06 -3.49 7.19
C PRO A 40 11.47 -4.85 7.63
N ARG A 41 12.32 -5.80 8.00
CA ARG A 41 11.92 -7.13 8.46
C ARG A 41 11.05 -7.15 9.73
N GLU A 42 10.96 -6.04 10.46
CA GLU A 42 10.09 -5.94 11.64
C GLU A 42 8.62 -5.74 11.25
N PHE A 43 8.36 -5.04 10.14
CA PHE A 43 7.01 -4.65 9.73
C PHE A 43 6.60 -5.09 8.32
N VAL A 44 7.53 -5.67 7.54
CA VAL A 44 7.25 -6.23 6.20
C VAL A 44 7.17 -7.76 6.29
N GLU A 45 6.24 -8.35 5.56
CA GLU A 45 6.11 -9.78 5.29
C GLU A 45 5.90 -10.02 3.79
N PHE A 46 6.04 -11.28 3.37
CA PHE A 46 5.86 -11.68 1.99
C PHE A 46 4.78 -12.76 1.93
N LEU A 47 3.67 -12.42 1.30
CA LEU A 47 2.48 -13.27 1.21
C LEU A 47 2.47 -14.05 -0.10
N THR A 48 1.95 -15.27 -0.04
CA THR A 48 1.68 -16.11 -1.22
C THR A 48 0.35 -15.76 -1.87
N PRO A 49 0.08 -16.23 -3.11
CA PRO A 49 -1.22 -16.00 -3.75
C PRO A 49 -2.42 -16.55 -2.96
N GLU A 50 -2.22 -17.58 -2.15
CA GLU A 50 -3.26 -18.18 -1.30
C GLU A 50 -3.60 -17.33 -0.07
N GLU A 51 -2.70 -16.41 0.31
CA GLU A 51 -2.86 -15.49 1.45
C GLU A 51 -3.39 -14.12 1.03
N VAL A 52 -3.39 -13.82 -0.30
CA VAL A 52 -3.84 -12.54 -0.85
C VAL A 52 -4.57 -12.77 -2.18
N ASP A 53 -5.80 -13.26 -2.09
CA ASP A 53 -6.64 -13.65 -3.22
C ASP A 53 -7.15 -12.46 -4.07
N GLU A 54 -7.08 -11.24 -3.54
CA GLU A 54 -7.49 -10.02 -4.24
C GLU A 54 -6.47 -9.56 -5.32
N VAL A 55 -5.22 -10.08 -5.30
CA VAL A 55 -4.18 -9.71 -6.26
C VAL A 55 -4.20 -10.65 -7.47
N SER A 56 -4.30 -10.05 -8.66
CA SER A 56 -4.30 -10.81 -9.91
C SER A 56 -3.05 -11.71 -10.01
N ALA A 57 -3.24 -12.93 -10.52
CA ALA A 57 -2.13 -13.84 -10.82
C ALA A 57 -1.13 -13.28 -11.86
N SER A 58 -1.57 -12.31 -12.67
CA SER A 58 -0.74 -11.61 -13.67
C SER A 58 -0.13 -10.30 -13.16
N ASP A 59 -0.34 -9.96 -11.89
CA ASP A 59 0.23 -8.73 -11.31
C ASP A 59 1.76 -8.73 -11.47
N PRO A 60 2.37 -7.66 -11.99
CA PRO A 60 3.80 -7.59 -12.26
C PRO A 60 4.66 -7.54 -10.99
N THR A 61 4.06 -7.27 -9.82
CA THR A 61 4.78 -7.15 -8.54
C THR A 61 5.01 -8.49 -7.83
N TRP A 62 4.65 -9.63 -8.44
CA TRP A 62 4.96 -10.94 -7.90
C TRP A 62 6.46 -11.27 -7.96
N LEU A 63 7.10 -11.42 -6.81
CA LEU A 63 8.45 -11.96 -6.65
C LEU A 63 8.44 -13.47 -6.89
N ARG A 64 9.48 -13.97 -7.57
CA ARG A 64 9.63 -15.41 -7.89
C ARG A 64 10.82 -15.98 -7.14
N CYS A 65 10.54 -16.88 -6.19
CA CYS A 65 11.54 -17.56 -5.39
C CYS A 65 11.25 -19.07 -5.36
N ASN A 66 12.20 -19.89 -5.78
CA ASN A 66 12.12 -21.36 -5.67
C ASN A 66 10.81 -21.97 -6.22
N GLY A 67 10.32 -21.45 -7.35
CA GLY A 67 9.10 -21.91 -8.00
C GLY A 67 7.79 -21.42 -7.37
N ARG A 68 7.87 -20.59 -6.34
CA ARG A 68 6.72 -19.94 -5.69
C ARG A 68 6.67 -18.44 -5.99
N ARG A 69 5.52 -17.84 -5.76
CA ARG A 69 5.31 -16.40 -5.89
C ARG A 69 5.02 -15.78 -4.54
N TYR A 70 5.51 -14.56 -4.36
CA TYR A 70 5.34 -13.78 -3.13
C TYR A 70 5.08 -12.32 -3.48
N ILE A 71 4.33 -11.63 -2.65
CA ILE A 71 4.12 -10.20 -2.76
C ILE A 71 4.45 -9.53 -1.42
N MET A 72 5.07 -8.36 -1.49
CA MET A 72 5.43 -7.60 -0.29
C MET A 72 4.20 -6.98 0.35
N ALA A 73 4.03 -7.17 1.65
CA ALA A 73 2.91 -6.65 2.44
C ALA A 73 3.39 -6.06 3.77
N LEU A 74 2.62 -5.16 4.36
CA LEU A 74 2.81 -4.82 5.77
C LEU A 74 2.36 -5.98 6.65
N LYS A 75 3.17 -6.33 7.65
CA LYS A 75 2.84 -7.38 8.62
C LYS A 75 1.50 -7.14 9.26
N ARG A 76 0.78 -8.23 9.42
CA ARG A 76 -0.56 -8.22 9.97
C ARG A 76 -0.79 -9.43 10.88
N ASP A 77 -1.32 -9.17 12.06
CA ASP A 77 -1.84 -10.21 12.93
C ASP A 77 -3.35 -10.39 12.66
N PRO A 78 -3.84 -11.63 12.42
CA PRO A 78 -5.27 -11.88 12.14
C PRO A 78 -6.23 -11.38 13.20
N ARG A 79 -5.78 -11.27 14.47
CA ARG A 79 -6.60 -10.79 15.59
C ARG A 79 -6.37 -9.33 15.94
N ARG A 80 -5.19 -8.79 15.60
CA ARG A 80 -4.77 -7.45 15.99
C ARG A 80 -4.81 -6.43 14.86
N GLY A 81 -4.76 -6.89 13.60
CA GLY A 81 -4.70 -6.04 12.41
C GLY A 81 -3.27 -5.66 12.03
N CYS A 82 -3.13 -4.55 11.32
CA CYS A 82 -1.85 -4.03 10.83
C CYS A 82 -0.84 -3.83 11.97
N TYR A 83 0.43 -4.09 11.71
CA TYR A 83 1.56 -3.90 12.64
C TYR A 83 1.57 -2.50 13.31
N PHE A 84 1.22 -1.46 12.56
CA PHE A 84 1.22 -0.08 13.04
C PHE A 84 -0.08 0.37 13.72
N LEU A 85 -1.00 -0.55 13.99
CA LEU A 85 -2.24 -0.22 14.70
C LEU A 85 -2.06 -0.30 16.22
N ASP A 86 -2.03 0.84 16.91
CA ASP A 86 -2.20 0.87 18.36
C ASP A 86 -3.70 0.73 18.72
N ARG A 87 -4.10 -0.47 19.09
CA ARG A 87 -5.49 -0.78 19.44
C ARG A 87 -5.97 -0.12 20.73
N ARG A 88 -5.07 0.20 21.65
CA ARG A 88 -5.43 0.86 22.92
C ARG A 88 -5.80 2.32 22.67
N LYS A 89 -4.94 3.00 21.92
CA LYS A 89 -5.15 4.40 21.54
C LYS A 89 -6.10 4.56 20.35
N LYS A 90 -6.39 3.48 19.62
CA LYS A 90 -7.19 3.46 18.39
C LYS A 90 -6.63 4.41 17.33
N ILE A 91 -5.33 4.34 17.10
CA ILE A 91 -4.63 5.16 16.10
C ILE A 91 -3.64 4.32 15.28
N CYS A 92 -3.35 4.80 14.07
CA CYS A 92 -2.19 4.37 13.30
C CYS A 92 -0.95 5.10 13.84
N THR A 93 0.08 4.36 14.28
CA THR A 93 1.30 4.94 14.87
C THR A 93 2.18 5.65 13.84
N ILE A 94 1.96 5.38 12.55
CA ILE A 94 2.67 6.02 11.43
C ILE A 94 1.72 6.84 10.55
N TYR A 95 0.66 7.43 11.10
CA TYR A 95 -0.41 8.05 10.32
C TYR A 95 0.10 9.04 9.27
N GLU A 96 1.06 9.89 9.61
CA GLU A 96 1.67 10.87 8.70
C GLU A 96 2.64 10.25 7.67
N HIS A 97 3.12 9.02 7.93
CA HIS A 97 4.07 8.29 7.10
C HIS A 97 3.48 6.97 6.56
N ARG A 98 2.14 6.87 6.59
CA ARG A 98 1.45 5.68 6.11
C ARG A 98 1.63 5.53 4.58
N PRO A 99 1.65 4.30 4.07
CA PRO A 99 1.72 4.05 2.63
C PRO A 99 0.71 4.87 1.83
N ILE A 100 1.06 5.22 0.59
CA ILE A 100 0.20 6.04 -0.28
C ILE A 100 -1.16 5.37 -0.46
N LEU A 101 -1.22 4.04 -0.62
CA LEU A 101 -2.49 3.30 -0.68
C LEU A 101 -3.38 3.54 0.56
N CYS A 102 -2.78 3.65 1.75
CA CYS A 102 -3.54 4.00 2.96
C CYS A 102 -4.04 5.45 2.96
N GLN A 103 -3.32 6.35 2.28
CA GLN A 103 -3.72 7.75 2.13
C GLN A 103 -4.86 7.88 1.12
N LEU A 104 -4.79 7.13 0.03
CA LEU A 104 -5.78 7.11 -1.04
C LEU A 104 -7.05 6.32 -0.67
N PHE A 105 -7.02 5.47 0.35
CA PHE A 105 -8.23 4.76 0.79
C PHE A 105 -9.18 5.70 1.57
N PRO A 106 -10.46 5.72 1.31
CA PRO A 106 -11.27 4.91 0.38
C PRO A 106 -11.59 5.64 -0.94
N TYR A 107 -10.73 6.49 -1.43
CA TYR A 107 -10.97 7.25 -2.66
C TYR A 107 -10.78 6.37 -3.91
N LYS A 108 -11.62 6.58 -4.89
CA LYS A 108 -11.57 5.95 -6.20
C LYS A 108 -11.47 7.01 -7.28
N LEU A 109 -10.38 6.95 -8.05
CA LEU A 109 -10.17 7.83 -9.19
C LEU A 109 -11.34 7.74 -10.19
N GLN A 110 -11.69 8.88 -10.76
CA GLN A 110 -12.64 9.01 -11.86
C GLN A 110 -11.95 9.63 -13.05
N GLU A 111 -12.05 8.96 -14.19
CA GLU A 111 -11.49 9.41 -15.46
C GLU A 111 -12.54 9.42 -16.57
N THR A 112 -12.29 10.19 -17.62
CA THR A 112 -13.04 10.08 -18.88
C THR A 112 -12.66 8.77 -19.59
N ARG A 113 -13.38 8.43 -20.66
CA ARG A 113 -12.97 7.33 -21.55
C ARG A 113 -11.61 7.58 -22.22
N GLY A 114 -11.15 8.81 -22.28
CA GLY A 114 -9.86 9.21 -22.82
C GLY A 114 -8.73 9.27 -21.77
N GLY A 115 -8.99 8.87 -20.51
CA GLY A 115 -7.98 8.88 -19.43
C GLY A 115 -7.80 10.25 -18.76
N GLU A 116 -8.65 11.25 -19.04
CA GLU A 116 -8.55 12.55 -18.38
C GLU A 116 -9.14 12.50 -16.97
N PHE A 117 -8.44 13.09 -16.02
CA PHE A 117 -8.89 13.19 -14.63
C PHE A 117 -10.20 13.96 -14.49
N ARG A 118 -11.17 13.38 -13.76
CA ARG A 118 -12.48 13.98 -13.46
C ARG A 118 -12.73 14.21 -11.98
N GLY A 119 -11.88 13.69 -11.10
CA GLY A 119 -12.02 13.78 -9.66
C GLY A 119 -11.99 12.43 -8.99
N PHE A 120 -12.49 12.39 -7.76
CA PHE A 120 -12.59 11.16 -6.96
C PHE A 120 -14.03 10.88 -6.54
N THR A 121 -14.33 9.61 -6.37
CA THR A 121 -15.51 9.11 -5.64
C THR A 121 -15.03 8.24 -4.47
N LEU A 122 -15.96 7.63 -3.74
CA LEU A 122 -15.63 6.72 -2.65
C LEU A 122 -15.96 5.28 -3.04
N HIS A 123 -15.08 4.37 -2.71
CA HIS A 123 -15.37 2.94 -2.75
C HIS A 123 -16.49 2.62 -1.74
N LYS A 124 -17.60 2.06 -2.21
CA LYS A 124 -18.78 1.80 -1.37
C LYS A 124 -18.70 0.49 -0.60
N ASP A 125 -18.05 -0.52 -1.17
CA ASP A 125 -18.09 -1.91 -0.67
C ASP A 125 -16.84 -2.25 0.17
N THR A 126 -16.30 -1.26 0.89
CA THR A 126 -15.05 -1.40 1.65
C THR A 126 -15.25 -1.60 3.15
N GLY A 127 -16.50 -1.54 3.63
CA GLY A 127 -16.80 -1.54 5.08
C GLY A 127 -16.39 -0.25 5.81
N CYS A 128 -15.76 0.71 5.12
CA CYS A 128 -15.50 2.03 5.68
C CYS A 128 -16.82 2.77 5.93
N PRO A 129 -17.01 3.44 7.09
CA PRO A 129 -18.24 4.18 7.41
C PRO A 129 -18.58 5.30 6.43
N LEU A 130 -17.61 5.73 5.58
CA LEU A 130 -17.75 6.79 4.58
C LEU A 130 -18.36 8.08 5.16
N ASN A 131 -17.78 8.56 6.27
CA ASN A 131 -18.26 9.76 6.96
C ASN A 131 -18.26 10.98 6.02
N ARG A 132 -19.40 11.66 5.91
CA ARG A 132 -19.62 12.79 4.99
C ARG A 132 -19.69 14.14 5.70
N ASP A 133 -19.15 14.22 6.89
CA ASP A 133 -19.11 15.42 7.73
C ASP A 133 -17.88 16.31 7.50
N GLY A 134 -17.14 16.03 6.43
CA GLY A 134 -16.00 16.81 5.99
C GLY A 134 -15.80 16.76 4.48
N VAL A 135 -14.84 17.53 4.02
CA VAL A 135 -14.52 17.68 2.60
C VAL A 135 -13.03 17.43 2.41
N ALA A 136 -12.67 16.59 1.45
CA ALA A 136 -11.31 16.41 0.97
C ALA A 136 -11.12 17.12 -0.37
N GLU A 137 -10.03 17.85 -0.52
CA GLU A 137 -9.63 18.45 -1.78
C GLU A 137 -9.06 17.39 -2.72
N THR A 138 -9.42 17.46 -4.00
CA THR A 138 -8.98 16.46 -4.97
C THR A 138 -7.58 16.70 -5.51
N GLY A 139 -7.05 17.92 -5.40
CA GLY A 139 -5.69 18.26 -5.85
C GLY A 139 -4.63 17.40 -5.14
N PRO A 140 -4.48 17.49 -3.80
CA PRO A 140 -3.51 16.69 -3.05
C PRO A 140 -3.73 15.17 -3.20
N LEU A 141 -4.99 14.72 -3.36
CA LEU A 141 -5.27 13.31 -3.62
C LEU A 141 -4.78 12.87 -5.01
N TYR A 142 -4.87 13.74 -5.99
CA TYR A 142 -4.41 13.43 -7.34
C TYR A 142 -2.88 13.46 -7.42
N GLU A 143 -2.23 14.37 -6.72
CA GLU A 143 -0.76 14.37 -6.58
C GLU A 143 -0.28 13.07 -5.93
N ALA A 144 -0.89 12.63 -4.83
CA ALA A 144 -0.57 11.35 -4.19
C ALA A 144 -0.85 10.15 -5.12
N TYR A 145 -1.90 10.21 -5.93
CA TYR A 145 -2.17 9.17 -6.92
C TYR A 145 -1.09 9.11 -8.00
N LEU A 146 -0.64 10.24 -8.52
CA LEU A 146 0.43 10.28 -9.52
C LEU A 146 1.76 9.77 -8.94
N GLU A 147 2.08 10.16 -7.70
CA GLU A 147 3.24 9.65 -6.98
C GLU A 147 3.17 8.12 -6.81
N ASP A 148 1.98 7.59 -6.46
CA ASP A 148 1.78 6.14 -6.38
C ASP A 148 2.04 5.45 -7.73
N GLN A 149 1.58 6.04 -8.86
CA GLN A 149 1.83 5.45 -10.18
C GLN A 149 3.33 5.39 -10.51
N GLU A 150 4.09 6.45 -10.24
CA GLU A 150 5.56 6.46 -10.42
C GLU A 150 6.22 5.39 -9.54
N HIS A 151 5.83 5.30 -8.26
CA HIS A 151 6.36 4.29 -7.35
C HIS A 151 6.01 2.86 -7.77
N GLN A 152 4.84 2.63 -8.37
CA GLN A 152 4.44 1.32 -8.89
C GLN A 152 5.25 0.93 -10.13
N GLU A 153 5.57 1.86 -11.02
CA GLU A 153 6.44 1.61 -12.18
C GLU A 153 7.85 1.22 -11.73
N ASP A 154 8.47 2.00 -10.83
CA ASP A 154 9.78 1.70 -10.24
C ASP A 154 9.77 0.35 -9.50
N TYR A 155 8.68 0.03 -8.79
CA TYR A 155 8.53 -1.24 -8.09
C TYR A 155 8.53 -2.42 -9.06
N GLN A 156 7.81 -2.30 -10.18
CA GLN A 156 7.79 -3.33 -11.22
C GLN A 156 9.18 -3.59 -11.79
N ASP A 157 9.96 -2.54 -12.05
CA ASP A 157 11.33 -2.64 -12.56
C ASP A 157 12.25 -3.35 -11.55
N LEU A 158 12.13 -3.04 -10.26
CA LEU A 158 12.86 -3.71 -9.19
C LEU A 158 12.49 -5.19 -9.08
N VAL A 159 11.20 -5.52 -9.17
CA VAL A 159 10.71 -6.90 -9.16
C VAL A 159 11.21 -7.67 -10.37
N GLU A 160 11.19 -7.08 -11.56
CA GLU A 160 11.72 -7.70 -12.76
C GLU A 160 13.21 -7.97 -12.61
N ALA A 161 14.01 -7.00 -12.13
CA ALA A 161 15.43 -7.16 -11.86
C ALA A 161 15.69 -8.24 -10.81
N PHE A 162 14.90 -8.30 -9.74
CA PHE A 162 14.99 -9.37 -8.75
C PHE A 162 14.65 -10.73 -9.36
N ASN A 163 13.60 -10.84 -10.14
CA ASN A 163 13.14 -12.09 -10.74
C ASN A 163 14.14 -12.66 -11.76
N ARG A 164 14.95 -11.82 -12.42
CA ARG A 164 16.03 -12.23 -13.31
C ARG A 164 17.21 -12.88 -12.57
N LYS A 165 17.44 -12.50 -11.30
CA LYS A 165 18.54 -13.07 -10.49
C LYS A 165 18.24 -14.53 -10.14
N ARG A 166 19.21 -15.43 -10.38
CA ARG A 166 19.12 -16.84 -10.04
C ARG A 166 20.30 -17.23 -9.17
N TYR A 167 20.02 -17.64 -7.94
CA TYR A 167 21.01 -18.19 -7.01
C TYR A 167 20.32 -19.16 -6.04
N ALA A 168 21.12 -20.10 -5.51
CA ALA A 168 20.62 -21.09 -4.55
C ALA A 168 20.21 -20.41 -3.25
N GLY A 169 19.09 -20.84 -2.69
CA GLY A 169 18.58 -20.30 -1.40
C GLY A 169 17.92 -18.95 -1.48
N LYS A 170 17.61 -18.43 -2.69
CA LYS A 170 16.91 -17.16 -2.89
C LYS A 170 15.60 -17.12 -2.10
N GLN A 171 15.44 -16.11 -1.27
CA GLN A 171 14.27 -15.87 -0.43
C GLN A 171 13.57 -14.56 -0.85
N PRO A 172 12.25 -14.41 -0.61
CA PRO A 172 11.57 -13.16 -0.92
C PRO A 172 12.11 -11.97 -0.10
N GLU A 173 12.61 -12.20 1.12
CA GLU A 173 13.24 -11.19 1.97
C GLU A 173 14.51 -10.58 1.35
N ASP A 174 15.18 -11.29 0.45
CA ASP A 174 16.36 -10.78 -0.27
C ASP A 174 15.99 -9.59 -1.19
N PHE A 175 14.70 -9.43 -1.49
CA PHE A 175 14.19 -8.29 -2.24
C PHE A 175 14.40 -6.96 -1.51
N LEU A 176 14.34 -6.96 -0.18
CA LEU A 176 14.55 -5.75 0.62
C LEU A 176 15.93 -5.13 0.35
N ALA A 177 16.96 -5.93 0.14
CA ALA A 177 18.30 -5.47 -0.17
C ALA A 177 18.44 -4.83 -1.57
N MET A 178 17.39 -4.85 -2.41
CA MET A 178 17.39 -4.17 -3.70
C MET A 178 17.23 -2.66 -3.59
N PHE A 179 16.63 -2.16 -2.49
CA PHE A 179 16.27 -0.76 -2.34
C PHE A 179 16.60 -0.16 -0.95
N ILE A 180 17.05 -0.97 0.01
CA ILE A 180 17.45 -0.48 1.32
C ILE A 180 18.65 -1.27 1.85
N GLU A 181 19.65 -0.56 2.40
CA GLU A 181 20.75 -1.18 3.10
C GLU A 181 20.33 -1.46 4.56
N GLU A 182 20.29 -2.73 4.95
CA GLU A 182 20.13 -3.10 6.36
C GLU A 182 21.46 -2.84 7.08
N LYS A 183 21.48 -1.84 7.93
CA LYS A 183 22.60 -1.57 8.84
C LYS A 183 22.59 -2.51 10.03
#